data_25396cdddd5e03879f08ed862323414d
#
_entry.id   25396cdddd5e03879f08ed862323414d
#
_cell.length_a   1.000
_cell.length_b   1.000
_cell.length_c   1.000
_cell.angle_alpha   90.00
_cell.angle_beta   90.00
_cell.angle_gamma   90.00
#
_symmetry.space_group_name_H-M   'P 1'
#
loop_
_entity.id
_entity.type
_entity.pdbx_description
1 polymer ?
#
loop_
_entity_poly.entity_id
_entity_poly.type
_entity_poly.pdbx_seq_one_letter_code
_entity_poly.pdbx_strand_id
1 'polypeptide(L)'
;MSQSATFGIVGGYGATGRVVVSELLRSCQGELLIGGRDPAKLKSSAAEFGSRVSAARLDVLDVGSLDEFCSRCSIIVNCGGPVMLLQDRVAQAAFRGHCHYVDPAGMSFVKERMLPHSPEIADLGLSFVVSAGWMPGITELLPVHAHAQARAKMDSIESLNVYFSDSGEWSDNALRDGAWYIRQVGLVGLSRPGYFRKGEWVRAKMSQASRKVNLGHPIGLRRFSLFSMPEQKEVGRQLTDCDVLIYSYLAGFRNAVATTMMALLPLPEALAVRLLRGVFRRNRLPVDGFVVVHVLGRSEGRSAALRARIVFEAGHDYWMNGVVMATTARMVSAGKGVQAGVHFLSEAVDPMALMAELRKAGVQQTETFELCEG
;
A
#
# COMPACT_ATOMS: atom_id res chain seq x y z
N MET A 1 -18.81 -8.51 28.49
CA MET A 1 -18.78 -7.20 27.79
C MET A 1 -17.44 -7.16 27.07
N SER A 2 -17.40 -7.15 25.75
CA SER A 2 -16.17 -6.97 24.96
C SER A 2 -15.60 -5.61 25.32
N GLN A 3 -14.40 -5.54 25.87
CA GLN A 3 -13.71 -4.26 26.06
C GLN A 3 -13.66 -3.54 24.71
N SER A 4 -14.06 -2.26 24.70
CA SER A 4 -13.94 -1.43 23.49
C SER A 4 -12.48 -1.34 23.10
N ALA A 5 -12.14 -1.66 21.85
CA ALA A 5 -10.77 -1.63 21.37
C ALA A 5 -10.18 -0.22 21.47
N THR A 6 -8.94 -0.10 21.93
CA THR A 6 -8.18 1.15 21.91
C THR A 6 -7.21 1.13 20.73
N PHE A 7 -7.38 2.07 19.80
CA PHE A 7 -6.52 2.24 18.63
C PHE A 7 -5.40 3.24 18.93
N GLY A 8 -4.15 2.81 18.90
CA GLY A 8 -2.97 3.67 19.00
C GLY A 8 -2.51 4.13 17.62
N ILE A 9 -2.59 5.42 17.32
CA ILE A 9 -2.22 5.99 16.02
C ILE A 9 -0.88 6.71 16.15
N VAL A 10 0.20 6.08 15.73
CA VAL A 10 1.53 6.68 15.68
C VAL A 10 1.57 7.71 14.55
N GLY A 11 1.94 8.95 14.86
CA GLY A 11 1.90 10.06 13.90
C GLY A 11 0.48 10.57 13.61
N GLY A 12 -0.43 10.49 14.58
CA GLY A 12 -1.86 10.78 14.41
C GLY A 12 -2.22 12.22 13.97
N TYR A 13 -1.32 13.19 14.14
CA TYR A 13 -1.49 14.55 13.60
C TYR A 13 -0.88 14.75 12.19
N GLY A 14 -0.24 13.73 11.62
CA GLY A 14 0.27 13.75 10.23
C GLY A 14 -0.84 13.64 9.20
N ALA A 15 -0.52 13.85 7.92
CA ALA A 15 -1.49 13.82 6.83
C ALA A 15 -2.30 12.50 6.79
N THR A 16 -1.64 11.36 6.75
CA THR A 16 -2.29 10.03 6.81
C THR A 16 -2.98 9.78 8.16
N GLY A 17 -2.30 10.12 9.28
CA GLY A 17 -2.81 9.86 10.62
C GLY A 17 -4.14 10.57 10.89
N ARG A 18 -4.30 11.82 10.45
CA ARG A 18 -5.56 12.56 10.56
C ARG A 18 -6.71 11.88 9.82
N VAL A 19 -6.45 11.32 8.64
CA VAL A 19 -7.45 10.56 7.90
C VAL A 19 -7.81 9.27 8.66
N VAL A 20 -6.82 8.53 9.17
CA VAL A 20 -7.05 7.33 9.98
C VAL A 20 -7.92 7.65 11.19
N VAL A 21 -7.61 8.72 11.94
CA VAL A 21 -8.41 9.15 13.09
C VAL A 21 -9.84 9.46 12.68
N SER A 22 -10.03 10.27 11.63
CA SER A 22 -11.36 10.65 11.14
C SER A 22 -12.19 9.43 10.71
N GLU A 23 -11.59 8.48 9.98
CA GLU A 23 -12.27 7.28 9.50
C GLU A 23 -12.63 6.31 10.64
N LEU A 24 -11.75 6.13 11.62
CA LEU A 24 -12.04 5.33 12.80
C LEU A 24 -13.13 5.96 13.66
N LEU A 25 -13.12 7.28 13.86
CA LEU A 25 -14.20 7.99 14.57
C LEU A 25 -15.56 7.81 13.91
N ARG A 26 -15.59 7.78 12.58
CA ARG A 26 -16.81 7.60 11.79
C ARG A 26 -17.33 6.16 11.80
N SER A 27 -16.43 5.17 11.83
CA SER A 27 -16.75 3.78 11.50
C SER A 27 -16.70 2.80 12.68
N CYS A 28 -16.18 3.20 13.84
CA CYS A 28 -16.15 2.36 15.05
C CYS A 28 -16.41 3.17 16.33
N GLN A 29 -16.65 2.47 17.45
CA GLN A 29 -16.90 3.06 18.76
C GLN A 29 -15.67 3.02 19.69
N GLY A 30 -14.51 2.54 19.19
CA GLY A 30 -13.28 2.44 19.97
C GLY A 30 -12.71 3.78 20.40
N GLU A 31 -11.95 3.77 21.48
CA GLU A 31 -11.14 4.91 21.93
C GLU A 31 -9.90 5.04 21.05
N LEU A 32 -9.47 6.27 20.79
CA LEU A 32 -8.31 6.57 19.96
C LEU A 32 -7.22 7.27 20.79
N LEU A 33 -5.99 6.76 20.70
CA LEU A 33 -4.81 7.38 21.31
C LEU A 33 -3.85 7.83 20.22
N ILE A 34 -3.72 9.16 20.01
CA ILE A 34 -2.76 9.67 19.02
C ILE A 34 -1.39 9.90 19.67
N GLY A 35 -0.34 9.37 19.00
CA GLY A 35 1.05 9.49 19.42
C GLY A 35 1.89 10.36 18.50
N GLY A 36 2.85 11.09 19.08
CA GLY A 36 3.80 11.90 18.32
C GLY A 36 4.73 12.73 19.20
N ARG A 37 5.72 13.38 18.58
CA ARG A 37 6.80 14.09 19.31
C ARG A 37 6.43 15.49 19.80
N ASP A 38 5.51 16.18 19.10
CA ASP A 38 5.16 17.57 19.34
C ASP A 38 3.92 17.67 20.25
N PRO A 39 4.07 18.05 21.54
CA PRO A 39 2.94 18.11 22.47
C PRO A 39 1.89 19.16 22.10
N ALA A 40 2.29 20.26 21.46
CA ALA A 40 1.36 21.32 21.07
C ALA A 40 0.44 20.84 19.93
N LYS A 41 1.03 20.19 18.90
CA LYS A 41 0.26 19.59 17.81
C LYS A 41 -0.64 18.45 18.29
N LEU A 42 -0.16 17.61 19.20
CA LEU A 42 -0.96 16.53 19.79
C LEU A 42 -2.19 17.09 20.51
N LYS A 43 -1.99 18.09 21.40
CA LYS A 43 -3.07 18.72 22.14
C LYS A 43 -4.10 19.36 21.22
N SER A 44 -3.63 20.13 20.23
CA SER A 44 -4.51 20.77 19.23
C SER A 44 -5.32 19.75 18.45
N SER A 45 -4.66 18.68 17.93
CA SER A 45 -5.33 17.65 17.14
C SER A 45 -6.33 16.84 17.96
N ALA A 46 -6.00 16.47 19.21
CA ALA A 46 -6.94 15.74 20.07
C ALA A 46 -8.18 16.60 20.37
N ALA A 47 -8.02 17.90 20.66
CA ALA A 47 -9.13 18.80 20.88
C ALA A 47 -10.04 18.97 19.66
N GLU A 48 -9.45 18.99 18.46
CA GLU A 48 -10.19 19.07 17.18
C GLU A 48 -11.05 17.82 16.92
N PHE A 49 -10.52 16.63 17.23
CA PHE A 49 -11.21 15.36 17.00
C PHE A 49 -12.26 15.01 18.06
N GLY A 50 -12.24 15.65 19.22
CA GLY A 50 -13.25 15.49 20.27
C GLY A 50 -12.90 14.43 21.33
N SER A 51 -13.88 14.16 22.22
CA SER A 51 -13.68 13.46 23.49
C SER A 51 -13.21 12.01 23.40
N ARG A 52 -13.42 11.34 22.27
CA ARG A 52 -12.93 9.96 22.05
C ARG A 52 -11.45 9.90 21.63
N VAL A 53 -10.78 11.04 21.46
CA VAL A 53 -9.38 11.08 21.07
C VAL A 53 -8.55 11.63 22.22
N SER A 54 -7.67 10.80 22.74
CA SER A 54 -6.64 11.19 23.70
C SER A 54 -5.28 11.30 23.00
N ALA A 55 -4.33 11.98 23.64
CA ALA A 55 -3.01 12.20 23.11
C ALA A 55 -1.92 11.76 24.09
N ALA A 56 -0.84 11.18 23.57
CA ALA A 56 0.35 10.85 24.34
C ALA A 56 1.60 11.31 23.58
N ARG A 57 2.56 11.88 24.31
CA ARG A 57 3.88 12.12 23.75
C ARG A 57 4.53 10.78 23.42
N LEU A 58 5.03 10.65 22.21
CA LEU A 58 5.65 9.43 21.72
C LEU A 58 6.91 9.76 20.93
N ASP A 59 8.05 9.25 21.39
CA ASP A 59 9.27 9.20 20.60
C ASP A 59 9.48 7.75 20.12
N VAL A 60 9.34 7.53 18.83
CA VAL A 60 9.50 6.18 18.22
C VAL A 60 10.94 5.66 18.21
N LEU A 61 11.92 6.50 18.56
CA LEU A 61 13.32 6.10 18.73
C LEU A 61 13.64 5.68 20.16
N ASP A 62 12.74 5.94 21.10
CA ASP A 62 12.82 5.52 22.49
C ASP A 62 11.96 4.28 22.72
N VAL A 63 12.61 3.17 23.09
CA VAL A 63 11.93 1.88 23.31
C VAL A 63 10.93 1.97 24.48
N GLY A 64 11.29 2.63 25.58
CA GLY A 64 10.40 2.80 26.73
C GLY A 64 9.16 3.61 26.38
N SER A 65 9.31 4.68 25.59
CA SER A 65 8.19 5.49 25.10
C SER A 65 7.25 4.68 24.19
N LEU A 66 7.80 3.81 23.34
CA LEU A 66 7.01 2.91 22.49
C LEU A 66 6.26 1.87 23.31
N ASP A 67 6.92 1.25 24.27
CA ASP A 67 6.32 0.19 25.11
C ASP A 67 5.21 0.74 25.98
N GLU A 68 5.41 1.94 26.60
CA GLU A 68 4.36 2.64 27.33
C GLU A 68 3.16 2.98 26.45
N PHE A 69 3.39 3.47 25.22
CA PHE A 69 2.31 3.77 24.27
C PHE A 69 1.53 2.51 23.87
N CYS A 70 2.24 1.42 23.51
CA CYS A 70 1.63 0.17 23.10
C CYS A 70 0.83 -0.49 24.23
N SER A 71 1.31 -0.43 25.50
CA SER A 71 0.61 -1.04 26.64
C SER A 71 -0.80 -0.50 26.88
N ARG A 72 -1.14 0.65 26.30
CA ARG A 72 -2.45 1.31 26.41
C ARG A 72 -3.39 0.98 25.24
N CYS A 73 -2.95 0.17 24.28
CA CYS A 73 -3.65 -0.04 23.01
C CYS A 73 -3.90 -1.53 22.75
N SER A 74 -4.92 -1.84 21.98
CA SER A 74 -5.15 -3.19 21.44
C SER A 74 -4.65 -3.31 19.98
N ILE A 75 -4.58 -2.18 19.28
CA ILE A 75 -4.16 -2.11 17.87
C ILE A 75 -3.27 -0.89 17.69
N ILE A 76 -2.14 -1.08 17.05
CA ILE A 76 -1.24 0.01 16.64
C ILE A 76 -1.38 0.24 15.14
N VAL A 77 -1.76 1.46 14.77
CA VAL A 77 -1.80 1.95 13.40
C VAL A 77 -0.63 2.91 13.19
N ASN A 78 0.39 2.45 12.51
CA ASN A 78 1.62 3.21 12.33
C ASN A 78 1.56 4.11 11.10
N CYS A 79 1.26 5.39 11.29
CA CYS A 79 1.33 6.45 10.27
C CYS A 79 2.61 7.28 10.37
N GLY A 80 3.58 6.84 11.19
CA GLY A 80 4.86 7.53 11.38
C GLY A 80 5.78 7.33 10.16
N GLY A 81 6.66 8.31 9.94
CA GLY A 81 7.70 8.25 8.90
C GLY A 81 8.88 9.17 9.23
N PRO A 82 9.98 9.09 8.47
CA PRO A 82 10.19 8.19 7.32
C PRO A 82 10.39 6.73 7.76
N VAL A 83 9.90 5.79 6.99
CA VAL A 83 9.93 4.35 7.29
C VAL A 83 11.37 3.84 7.42
N MET A 84 12.27 4.34 6.57
CA MET A 84 13.70 4.00 6.65
C MET A 84 14.35 4.32 8.01
N LEU A 85 13.85 5.33 8.73
CA LEU A 85 14.33 5.68 10.08
C LEU A 85 13.65 4.86 11.15
N LEU A 86 12.34 4.66 11.04
CA LEU A 86 11.55 3.91 12.01
C LEU A 86 11.85 2.41 11.94
N GLN A 87 12.01 1.89 10.72
CA GLN A 87 12.21 0.47 10.46
C GLN A 87 11.08 -0.38 11.09
N ASP A 88 11.42 -1.42 11.80
CA ASP A 88 10.49 -2.34 12.47
C ASP A 88 10.21 -2.00 13.94
N ARG A 89 10.72 -0.87 14.48
CA ARG A 89 10.63 -0.52 15.89
C ARG A 89 9.20 -0.49 16.43
N VAL A 90 8.29 0.10 15.66
CA VAL A 90 6.88 0.18 16.08
C VAL A 90 6.22 -1.19 16.05
N ALA A 91 6.52 -2.02 15.04
CA ALA A 91 6.04 -3.40 14.95
C ALA A 91 6.57 -4.25 16.11
N GLN A 92 7.86 -4.12 16.44
CA GLN A 92 8.48 -4.81 17.60
C GLN A 92 7.82 -4.39 18.92
N ALA A 93 7.53 -3.10 19.12
CA ALA A 93 6.85 -2.63 20.33
C ALA A 93 5.39 -3.11 20.38
N ALA A 94 4.68 -3.12 19.26
CA ALA A 94 3.34 -3.70 19.15
C ALA A 94 3.34 -5.20 19.54
N PHE A 95 4.34 -5.94 19.10
CA PHE A 95 4.51 -7.36 19.47
C PHE A 95 4.73 -7.53 20.96
N ARG A 96 5.66 -6.79 21.58
CA ARG A 96 5.88 -6.84 23.04
C ARG A 96 4.65 -6.42 23.84
N GLY A 97 3.88 -5.45 23.31
CA GLY A 97 2.64 -4.98 23.94
C GLY A 97 1.41 -5.85 23.65
N HIS A 98 1.57 -6.97 22.95
CA HIS A 98 0.47 -7.84 22.51
C HIS A 98 -0.63 -7.10 21.75
N CYS A 99 -0.25 -6.14 20.91
CA CYS A 99 -1.15 -5.37 20.05
C CYS A 99 -1.17 -5.93 18.64
N HIS A 100 -2.30 -5.83 17.96
CA HIS A 100 -2.31 -5.94 16.50
C HIS A 100 -1.53 -4.78 15.88
N TYR A 101 -1.09 -4.94 14.63
CA TYR A 101 -0.28 -3.94 13.94
C TYR A 101 -0.74 -3.73 12.49
N VAL A 102 -0.79 -2.45 12.08
CA VAL A 102 -1.10 -2.05 10.69
C VAL A 102 -0.20 -0.89 10.30
N ASP A 103 0.45 -0.95 9.12
CA ASP A 103 1.21 0.17 8.55
C ASP A 103 0.95 0.35 7.03
N PRO A 104 1.16 1.55 6.45
CA PRO A 104 0.85 1.82 5.05
C PRO A 104 1.96 1.38 4.09
N ALA A 105 3.20 1.29 4.57
CA ALA A 105 4.37 1.12 3.71
C ALA A 105 5.57 0.62 4.51
N GLY A 106 5.38 -0.43 5.33
CA GLY A 106 6.48 -1.04 6.09
C GLY A 106 7.58 -1.59 5.21
N MET A 107 7.37 -1.59 3.90
CA MET A 107 8.22 -2.20 2.88
C MET A 107 8.48 -3.68 3.21
N SER A 108 9.07 -4.43 2.32
CA SER A 108 9.33 -5.85 2.55
C SER A 108 10.19 -6.12 3.79
N PHE A 109 11.07 -5.18 4.17
CA PHE A 109 11.98 -5.39 5.30
C PHE A 109 11.29 -5.44 6.67
N VAL A 110 10.16 -4.74 6.88
CA VAL A 110 9.39 -4.87 8.13
C VAL A 110 8.79 -6.27 8.20
N LYS A 111 8.17 -6.76 7.12
CA LYS A 111 7.68 -8.13 7.04
C LYS A 111 8.81 -9.14 7.27
N GLU A 112 9.92 -9.01 6.55
CA GLU A 112 11.07 -9.92 6.65
C GLU A 112 11.61 -10.02 8.08
N ARG A 113 11.70 -8.89 8.79
CA ARG A 113 12.19 -8.87 10.19
C ARG A 113 11.18 -9.42 11.20
N MET A 114 9.89 -9.22 10.95
CA MET A 114 8.83 -9.73 11.80
C MET A 114 8.44 -11.18 11.50
N LEU A 115 8.75 -11.70 10.31
CA LEU A 115 8.39 -13.04 9.86
C LEU A 115 8.86 -14.16 10.80
N PRO A 116 10.08 -14.12 11.41
CA PRO A 116 10.50 -15.12 12.40
C PRO A 116 9.57 -15.22 13.63
N HIS A 117 8.88 -14.12 13.97
CA HIS A 117 7.92 -14.05 15.08
C HIS A 117 6.48 -14.39 14.65
N SER A 118 6.24 -14.63 13.34
CA SER A 118 4.89 -14.86 12.82
C SER A 118 4.14 -16.02 13.48
N PRO A 119 4.77 -17.16 13.79
CA PRO A 119 4.08 -18.25 14.52
C PRO A 119 3.60 -17.81 15.92
N GLU A 120 4.47 -17.16 16.69
CA GLU A 120 4.13 -16.68 18.04
C GLU A 120 3.06 -15.58 17.99
N ILE A 121 3.14 -14.65 17.02
CA ILE A 121 2.13 -13.62 16.79
C ILE A 121 0.78 -14.28 16.46
N ALA A 122 0.77 -15.34 15.64
CA ALA A 122 -0.43 -16.09 15.30
C ALA A 122 -1.01 -16.84 16.49
N ASP A 123 -0.17 -17.49 17.33
CA ASP A 123 -0.58 -18.20 18.54
C ASP A 123 -1.23 -17.26 19.56
N LEU A 124 -0.80 -15.99 19.61
CA LEU A 124 -1.43 -14.93 20.40
C LEU A 124 -2.71 -14.38 19.77
N GLY A 125 -3.12 -14.87 18.59
CA GLY A 125 -4.27 -14.37 17.84
C GLY A 125 -4.09 -12.98 17.27
N LEU A 126 -2.85 -12.49 17.14
CA LEU A 126 -2.54 -11.17 16.64
C LEU A 126 -2.37 -11.18 15.12
N SER A 127 -2.75 -10.07 14.48
CA SER A 127 -2.56 -9.83 13.04
C SER A 127 -1.64 -8.64 12.85
N PHE A 128 -0.56 -8.84 12.11
CA PHE A 128 0.39 -7.82 11.68
C PHE A 128 0.24 -7.63 10.18
N VAL A 129 -0.48 -6.58 9.79
CA VAL A 129 -0.77 -6.28 8.39
C VAL A 129 0.16 -5.19 7.91
N VAL A 130 1.19 -5.60 7.16
CA VAL A 130 2.23 -4.72 6.63
C VAL A 130 1.85 -4.25 5.23
N SER A 131 2.23 -3.03 4.89
CA SER A 131 1.97 -2.44 3.57
C SER A 131 0.47 -2.32 3.25
N ALA A 132 -0.31 -1.87 4.24
CA ALA A 132 -1.75 -1.65 4.15
C ALA A 132 -2.11 -0.21 3.71
N GLY A 133 -1.39 0.31 2.71
CA GLY A 133 -1.64 1.59 2.08
C GLY A 133 -2.30 1.47 0.71
N TRP A 134 -2.10 2.48 -0.13
CA TRP A 134 -2.53 2.38 -1.52
C TRP A 134 -1.40 1.87 -2.43
N MET A 135 -0.15 2.30 -2.19
CA MET A 135 1.06 1.88 -2.90
C MET A 135 2.26 1.83 -1.92
N PRO A 136 2.56 0.63 -1.40
CA PRO A 136 1.91 -0.67 -1.56
C PRO A 136 0.57 -0.80 -0.81
N GLY A 137 -0.24 -1.79 -1.21
CA GLY A 137 -1.50 -2.19 -0.60
C GLY A 137 -2.60 -2.38 -1.64
N ILE A 138 -3.26 -1.31 -2.09
CA ILE A 138 -4.30 -1.40 -3.15
C ILE A 138 -3.70 -1.86 -4.48
N THR A 139 -2.45 -1.50 -4.80
CA THR A 139 -1.76 -1.96 -6.00
C THR A 139 -1.55 -3.48 -6.06
N GLU A 140 -1.63 -4.16 -4.93
CA GLU A 140 -1.56 -5.61 -4.79
C GLU A 140 -2.96 -6.23 -4.58
N LEU A 141 -3.81 -5.59 -3.80
CA LEU A 141 -5.14 -6.08 -3.48
C LEU A 141 -6.06 -6.10 -4.71
N LEU A 142 -6.09 -5.02 -5.50
CA LEU A 142 -6.96 -4.93 -6.67
C LEU A 142 -6.66 -6.00 -7.73
N PRO A 143 -5.39 -6.35 -8.05
CA PRO A 143 -5.07 -7.49 -8.91
C PRO A 143 -5.63 -8.81 -8.41
N VAL A 144 -5.49 -9.12 -7.11
CA VAL A 144 -6.02 -10.36 -6.51
C VAL A 144 -7.55 -10.36 -6.55
N HIS A 145 -8.20 -9.23 -6.23
CA HIS A 145 -9.64 -9.05 -6.36
C HIS A 145 -10.12 -9.26 -7.81
N ALA A 146 -9.47 -8.61 -8.79
CA ALA A 146 -9.83 -8.72 -10.20
C ALA A 146 -9.63 -10.16 -10.73
N HIS A 147 -8.59 -10.86 -10.29
CA HIS A 147 -8.37 -12.26 -10.60
C HIS A 147 -9.51 -13.15 -10.07
N ALA A 148 -9.90 -12.96 -8.81
CA ALA A 148 -11.02 -13.70 -8.21
C ALA A 148 -12.34 -13.46 -8.97
N GLN A 149 -12.61 -12.22 -9.36
CA GLN A 149 -13.78 -11.87 -10.19
C GLN A 149 -13.73 -12.50 -11.59
N ALA A 150 -12.54 -12.53 -12.21
CA ALA A 150 -12.34 -13.14 -13.52
C ALA A 150 -12.54 -14.67 -13.46
N ARG A 151 -12.02 -15.31 -12.41
CA ARG A 151 -12.22 -16.76 -12.16
C ARG A 151 -13.71 -17.17 -12.09
N ALA A 152 -14.57 -16.27 -11.62
CA ALA A 152 -16.00 -16.50 -11.56
C ALA A 152 -16.73 -16.32 -12.90
N LYS A 153 -16.08 -15.70 -13.91
CA LYS A 153 -16.70 -15.28 -15.17
C LYS A 153 -16.01 -15.87 -16.42
N MET A 154 -14.82 -16.43 -16.28
CA MET A 154 -14.00 -16.95 -17.39
C MET A 154 -13.67 -18.42 -17.18
N ASP A 155 -13.63 -19.16 -18.27
CA ASP A 155 -13.19 -20.59 -18.29
C ASP A 155 -11.68 -20.72 -18.06
N SER A 156 -10.91 -19.74 -18.56
CA SER A 156 -9.46 -19.68 -18.37
C SER A 156 -8.96 -18.22 -18.35
N ILE A 157 -7.91 -17.97 -17.56
CA ILE A 157 -7.21 -16.69 -17.53
C ILE A 157 -5.85 -16.87 -18.18
N GLU A 158 -5.53 -16.03 -19.15
CA GLU A 158 -4.26 -16.05 -19.87
C GLU A 158 -3.24 -15.10 -19.23
N SER A 159 -3.68 -13.87 -18.94
CA SER A 159 -2.80 -12.87 -18.35
C SER A 159 -3.56 -11.84 -17.50
N LEU A 160 -2.86 -11.35 -16.49
CA LEU A 160 -3.27 -10.23 -15.63
C LEU A 160 -2.24 -9.11 -15.78
N ASN A 161 -2.69 -7.96 -16.25
CA ASN A 161 -1.84 -6.81 -16.51
C ASN A 161 -2.22 -5.68 -15.56
N VAL A 162 -1.30 -5.27 -14.71
CA VAL A 162 -1.47 -4.16 -13.75
C VAL A 162 -0.79 -2.92 -14.30
N TYR A 163 -1.48 -1.79 -14.29
CA TYR A 163 -0.97 -0.47 -14.64
C TYR A 163 -1.19 0.48 -13.48
N PHE A 164 -0.13 1.11 -12.98
CA PHE A 164 -0.24 2.03 -11.87
C PHE A 164 0.70 3.23 -12.02
N SER A 165 0.37 4.30 -11.35
CA SER A 165 1.26 5.44 -11.15
C SER A 165 0.80 6.25 -9.94
N ASP A 166 1.77 6.84 -9.27
CA ASP A 166 1.60 7.92 -8.31
C ASP A 166 2.10 9.21 -8.96
N SER A 167 1.28 10.25 -8.91
CA SER A 167 1.60 11.59 -9.40
C SER A 167 1.21 12.69 -8.38
N GLY A 168 0.85 12.29 -7.16
CA GLY A 168 0.53 13.18 -6.05
C GLY A 168 1.71 13.98 -5.51
N GLU A 169 1.42 14.88 -4.58
CA GLU A 169 2.45 15.66 -3.89
C GLU A 169 2.95 14.91 -2.65
N TRP A 170 4.14 14.35 -2.75
CA TRP A 170 4.75 13.63 -1.66
C TRP A 170 5.33 14.56 -0.59
N SER A 171 5.09 14.24 0.68
CA SER A 171 5.74 14.88 1.81
C SER A 171 7.26 14.65 1.80
N ASP A 172 7.99 15.45 2.58
CA ASP A 172 9.43 15.27 2.73
C ASP A 172 9.80 13.86 3.24
N ASN A 173 9.01 13.29 4.14
CA ASN A 173 9.22 11.93 4.62
C ASN A 173 9.03 10.89 3.50
N ALA A 174 7.95 11.00 2.73
CA ALA A 174 7.69 10.10 1.59
C ALA A 174 8.79 10.22 0.51
N LEU A 175 9.28 11.44 0.23
CA LEU A 175 10.39 11.66 -0.69
C LEU A 175 11.70 11.04 -0.20
N ARG A 176 11.98 11.09 1.11
CA ARG A 176 13.14 10.42 1.71
C ARG A 176 13.05 8.92 1.58
N ASP A 177 11.90 8.34 1.91
CA ASP A 177 11.65 6.90 1.77
C ASP A 177 11.76 6.46 0.31
N GLY A 178 11.17 7.20 -0.62
CA GLY A 178 11.27 6.93 -2.05
C GLY A 178 12.70 7.01 -2.59
N ALA A 179 13.47 8.02 -2.17
CA ALA A 179 14.88 8.15 -2.56
C ALA A 179 15.72 7.00 -1.99
N TRP A 180 15.48 6.60 -0.75
CA TRP A 180 16.11 5.43 -0.15
C TRP A 180 15.74 4.15 -0.89
N TYR A 181 14.45 3.95 -1.17
CA TYR A 181 13.94 2.77 -1.89
C TYR A 181 14.57 2.63 -3.28
N ILE A 182 14.65 3.72 -4.06
CA ILE A 182 15.30 3.72 -5.38
C ILE A 182 16.74 3.24 -5.29
N ARG A 183 17.47 3.61 -4.23
CA ARG A 183 18.84 3.14 -3.99
C ARG A 183 18.90 1.65 -3.64
N GLN A 184 17.98 1.15 -2.81
CA GLN A 184 17.95 -0.27 -2.40
C GLN A 184 17.57 -1.18 -3.56
N VAL A 185 16.55 -0.81 -4.32
CA VAL A 185 16.14 -1.54 -5.53
C VAL A 185 17.22 -1.44 -6.61
N GLY A 186 17.92 -0.31 -6.66
CA GLY A 186 19.11 -0.07 -7.44
C GLY A 186 19.00 -0.47 -8.90
N LEU A 187 20.14 -0.75 -9.49
CA LEU A 187 20.27 -1.25 -10.86
C LEU A 187 19.55 -2.58 -11.09
N VAL A 188 19.44 -3.44 -10.08
CA VAL A 188 18.87 -4.80 -10.25
C VAL A 188 17.40 -4.72 -10.62
N GLY A 189 16.63 -3.83 -9.99
CA GLY A 189 15.23 -3.62 -10.32
C GLY A 189 15.00 -2.91 -11.64
N LEU A 190 15.90 -1.98 -12.01
CA LEU A 190 15.79 -1.19 -13.24
C LEU A 190 16.39 -1.90 -14.46
N SER A 191 17.44 -2.74 -14.27
CA SER A 191 18.20 -3.34 -15.36
C SER A 191 17.69 -4.71 -15.82
N ARG A 192 16.81 -5.34 -15.08
CA ARG A 192 16.29 -6.67 -15.40
C ARG A 192 14.76 -6.71 -15.29
N PRO A 193 14.04 -6.04 -16.23
CA PRO A 193 12.60 -6.11 -16.24
C PRO A 193 12.15 -7.56 -16.43
N GLY A 194 11.15 -7.98 -15.67
CA GLY A 194 10.59 -9.33 -15.73
C GLY A 194 9.12 -9.31 -15.35
N TYR A 195 8.50 -10.46 -15.43
CA TYR A 195 7.11 -10.70 -15.09
C TYR A 195 6.96 -12.10 -14.50
N PHE A 196 5.82 -12.44 -13.96
CA PHE A 196 5.54 -13.77 -13.49
C PHE A 196 4.76 -14.55 -14.56
N ARG A 197 5.31 -15.70 -14.93
CA ARG A 197 4.64 -16.68 -15.77
C ARG A 197 4.17 -17.81 -14.88
N LYS A 198 2.87 -17.84 -14.60
CA LYS A 198 2.27 -18.89 -13.75
C LYS A 198 3.01 -19.08 -12.43
N GLY A 199 3.27 -17.99 -11.73
CA GLY A 199 3.96 -17.99 -10.42
C GLY A 199 5.50 -17.94 -10.49
N GLU A 200 6.12 -18.18 -11.64
CA GLU A 200 7.57 -18.16 -11.79
C GLU A 200 8.09 -16.84 -12.39
N TRP A 201 9.15 -16.29 -11.82
CA TRP A 201 9.76 -15.07 -12.34
C TRP A 201 10.52 -15.33 -13.65
N VAL A 202 10.13 -14.63 -14.71
CA VAL A 202 10.71 -14.74 -16.03
C VAL A 202 11.24 -13.37 -16.48
N ARG A 203 12.45 -13.36 -17.07
CA ARG A 203 13.01 -12.15 -17.68
C ARG A 203 12.21 -11.76 -18.91
N ALA A 204 11.77 -10.50 -18.97
CA ALA A 204 11.03 -9.98 -20.11
C ALA A 204 11.94 -9.78 -21.34
N LYS A 205 11.39 -10.01 -22.53
CA LYS A 205 12.01 -9.56 -23.77
C LYS A 205 11.89 -8.03 -23.86
N MET A 206 12.79 -7.38 -24.62
CA MET A 206 12.75 -5.91 -24.80
C MET A 206 11.40 -5.41 -25.35
N SER A 207 10.74 -6.19 -26.21
CA SER A 207 9.41 -5.88 -26.74
C SER A 207 8.30 -5.90 -25.67
N GLN A 208 8.50 -6.60 -24.57
CA GLN A 208 7.57 -6.70 -23.44
C GLN A 208 7.91 -5.67 -22.32
N ALA A 209 9.14 -5.14 -22.30
CA ALA A 209 9.63 -4.27 -21.24
C ALA A 209 8.86 -2.94 -21.17
N SER A 210 8.26 -2.49 -22.25
CA SER A 210 7.35 -1.35 -22.23
C SER A 210 6.26 -1.45 -23.30
N ARG A 211 5.09 -0.87 -23.01
CA ARG A 211 3.98 -0.80 -23.96
C ARG A 211 3.24 0.53 -23.88
N LYS A 212 2.63 0.95 -24.99
CA LYS A 212 1.65 2.05 -24.99
C LYS A 212 0.26 1.48 -24.76
N VAL A 213 -0.46 2.01 -23.80
CA VAL A 213 -1.82 1.56 -23.47
C VAL A 213 -2.71 2.78 -23.27
N ASN A 214 -3.92 2.73 -23.83
CA ASN A 214 -4.95 3.71 -23.56
C ASN A 214 -5.83 3.18 -22.41
N LEU A 215 -5.75 3.83 -21.25
CA LEU A 215 -6.52 3.47 -20.05
C LEU A 215 -7.82 4.29 -19.92
N GLY A 216 -8.19 5.03 -20.97
CA GLY A 216 -9.37 5.89 -20.97
C GLY A 216 -9.19 7.17 -20.14
N HIS A 217 -10.24 8.00 -20.10
CA HIS A 217 -10.25 9.22 -19.29
C HIS A 217 -10.21 8.87 -17.78
N PRO A 218 -9.47 9.62 -16.96
CA PRO A 218 -8.64 10.80 -17.25
C PRO A 218 -7.17 10.47 -17.60
N ILE A 219 -6.76 9.20 -17.62
CA ILE A 219 -5.37 8.77 -17.80
C ILE A 219 -4.92 8.90 -19.27
N GLY A 220 -5.76 8.43 -20.20
CA GLY A 220 -5.51 8.46 -21.64
C GLY A 220 -4.41 7.50 -22.10
N LEU A 221 -3.87 7.77 -23.30
CA LEU A 221 -2.79 6.97 -23.90
C LEU A 221 -1.44 7.31 -23.25
N ARG A 222 -0.80 6.31 -22.61
CA ARG A 222 0.51 6.46 -21.98
C ARG A 222 1.43 5.28 -22.31
N ARG A 223 2.75 5.49 -22.16
CA ARG A 223 3.74 4.43 -22.23
C ARG A 223 4.07 3.96 -20.82
N PHE A 224 3.89 2.70 -20.56
CA PHE A 224 4.18 2.04 -19.29
C PHE A 224 5.40 1.13 -19.44
N SER A 225 6.20 1.00 -18.38
CA SER A 225 7.36 0.10 -18.33
C SER A 225 7.19 -0.93 -17.24
N LEU A 226 7.65 -2.16 -17.48
CA LEU A 226 7.66 -3.20 -16.46
C LEU A 226 8.45 -2.74 -15.24
N PHE A 227 7.78 -2.74 -14.12
CA PHE A 227 8.34 -2.41 -12.82
C PHE A 227 7.45 -3.04 -11.74
N SER A 228 8.06 -3.69 -10.76
CA SER A 228 7.34 -4.27 -9.64
C SER A 228 8.09 -4.04 -8.33
N MET A 229 7.34 -3.66 -7.31
CA MET A 229 7.80 -3.62 -5.92
C MET A 229 7.86 -5.03 -5.33
N PRO A 230 8.61 -5.26 -4.22
CA PRO A 230 8.65 -6.56 -3.55
C PRO A 230 7.27 -7.13 -3.22
N GLU A 231 6.36 -6.29 -2.71
CA GLU A 231 4.97 -6.65 -2.38
C GLU A 231 4.21 -7.14 -3.61
N GLN A 232 4.37 -6.47 -4.75
CA GLN A 232 3.73 -6.85 -6.02
C GLN A 232 4.28 -8.17 -6.58
N LYS A 233 5.55 -8.49 -6.29
CA LYS A 233 6.13 -9.79 -6.67
C LYS A 233 5.45 -10.94 -5.94
N GLU A 234 4.97 -10.70 -4.73
CA GLU A 234 4.22 -11.73 -3.98
C GLU A 234 2.91 -12.07 -4.68
N VAL A 235 2.16 -11.08 -5.17
CA VAL A 235 0.97 -11.31 -6.00
C VAL A 235 1.30 -12.17 -7.22
N GLY A 236 2.41 -11.89 -7.89
CA GLY A 236 2.84 -12.68 -9.05
C GLY A 236 3.19 -14.14 -8.73
N ARG A 237 3.69 -14.42 -7.50
CA ARG A 237 3.94 -15.79 -7.04
C ARG A 237 2.67 -16.54 -6.67
N GLN A 238 1.68 -15.85 -6.12
CA GLN A 238 0.41 -16.43 -5.68
C GLN A 238 -0.49 -16.82 -6.86
N LEU A 239 -0.51 -16.00 -7.93
CA LEU A 239 -1.35 -16.25 -9.10
C LEU A 239 -0.65 -17.18 -10.09
N THR A 240 -0.81 -18.50 -9.88
CA THR A 240 -0.09 -19.55 -10.62
C THR A 240 -0.80 -20.04 -11.89
N ASP A 241 -2.02 -19.56 -12.14
CA ASP A 241 -2.84 -19.99 -13.28
C ASP A 241 -2.76 -19.03 -14.49
N CYS A 242 -2.09 -17.89 -14.34
CA CYS A 242 -1.94 -16.89 -15.41
C CYS A 242 -0.57 -16.20 -15.40
N ASP A 243 -0.27 -15.47 -16.48
CA ASP A 243 0.88 -14.58 -16.54
C ASP A 243 0.53 -13.25 -15.84
N VAL A 244 1.40 -12.76 -14.92
CA VAL A 244 1.20 -11.49 -14.20
C VAL A 244 2.26 -10.47 -14.61
N LEU A 245 1.82 -9.39 -15.27
CA LEU A 245 2.68 -8.31 -15.77
C LEU A 245 2.33 -7.00 -15.07
N ILE A 246 3.30 -6.39 -14.41
CA ILE A 246 3.10 -5.18 -13.61
C ILE A 246 3.89 -4.04 -14.23
N TYR A 247 3.19 -2.96 -14.57
CA TYR A 247 3.70 -1.81 -15.29
C TYR A 247 3.48 -0.52 -14.51
N SER A 248 4.51 0.28 -14.40
CA SER A 248 4.45 1.63 -13.85
C SER A 248 4.61 2.68 -14.94
N TYR A 249 3.94 3.81 -14.75
CA TYR A 249 4.14 4.99 -15.57
C TYR A 249 5.22 5.88 -14.98
N LEU A 250 6.21 6.22 -15.81
CA LEU A 250 7.22 7.22 -15.50
C LEU A 250 7.37 8.15 -16.72
N ALA A 251 7.08 9.43 -16.53
CA ALA A 251 7.05 10.40 -17.61
C ALA A 251 8.45 10.75 -18.14
N GLY A 252 8.72 10.31 -19.38
CA GLY A 252 9.79 10.83 -20.23
C GLY A 252 11.22 10.47 -19.82
N PHE A 253 12.15 10.74 -20.73
CA PHE A 253 13.56 10.41 -20.61
C PHE A 253 14.24 11.08 -19.40
N ARG A 254 13.90 12.35 -19.10
CA ARG A 254 14.52 13.10 -17.98
C ARG A 254 14.25 12.45 -16.62
N ASN A 255 13.06 11.87 -16.43
CA ASN A 255 12.72 11.15 -15.20
C ASN A 255 13.46 9.81 -15.12
N ALA A 256 13.57 9.09 -16.23
CA ALA A 256 14.36 7.87 -16.30
C ALA A 256 15.85 8.13 -15.96
N VAL A 257 16.43 9.19 -16.51
CA VAL A 257 17.81 9.59 -16.17
C VAL A 257 17.95 9.94 -14.69
N ALA A 258 17.04 10.74 -14.13
CA ALA A 258 17.09 11.12 -12.71
C ALA A 258 16.99 9.93 -11.77
N THR A 259 16.05 9.01 -12.02
CA THR A 259 15.90 7.78 -11.22
C THR A 259 17.11 6.86 -11.35
N THR A 260 17.66 6.72 -12.56
CA THR A 260 18.88 5.95 -12.80
C THR A 260 20.08 6.56 -12.05
N MET A 261 20.25 7.88 -12.10
CA MET A 261 21.31 8.56 -11.33
C MET A 261 21.18 8.32 -9.82
N MET A 262 19.95 8.40 -9.28
CA MET A 262 19.72 8.11 -7.86
C MET A 262 20.01 6.65 -7.49
N ALA A 263 19.76 5.72 -8.41
CA ALA A 263 20.04 4.30 -8.20
C ALA A 263 21.55 3.97 -8.27
N LEU A 264 22.32 4.70 -9.08
CA LEU A 264 23.71 4.40 -9.39
C LEU A 264 24.71 5.16 -8.54
N LEU A 265 24.39 6.40 -8.19
CA LEU A 265 25.35 7.33 -7.58
C LEU A 265 25.06 7.47 -6.07
N PRO A 266 26.11 7.54 -5.23
CA PRO A 266 25.96 7.77 -3.79
C PRO A 266 25.66 9.26 -3.51
N LEU A 267 24.50 9.73 -4.01
CA LEU A 267 24.10 11.13 -3.86
C LEU A 267 23.79 11.46 -2.39
N PRO A 268 24.11 12.66 -1.89
CA PRO A 268 23.61 13.14 -0.62
C PRO A 268 22.06 13.10 -0.57
N GLU A 269 21.49 12.78 0.60
CA GLU A 269 20.03 12.62 0.77
C GLU A 269 19.26 13.85 0.24
N ALA A 270 19.69 15.06 0.62
CA ALA A 270 19.04 16.30 0.20
C ALA A 270 18.99 16.45 -1.33
N LEU A 271 20.05 16.03 -2.04
CA LEU A 271 20.08 16.07 -3.51
C LEU A 271 19.18 15.02 -4.11
N ALA A 272 19.17 13.79 -3.57
CA ALA A 272 18.29 12.70 -4.01
C ALA A 272 16.81 13.10 -3.83
N VAL A 273 16.43 13.66 -2.69
CA VAL A 273 15.08 14.19 -2.41
C VAL A 273 14.71 15.30 -3.39
N ARG A 274 15.63 16.23 -3.68
CA ARG A 274 15.40 17.32 -4.64
C ARG A 274 15.17 16.79 -6.07
N LEU A 275 15.96 15.80 -6.48
CA LEU A 275 15.82 15.16 -7.79
C LEU A 275 14.49 14.42 -7.89
N LEU A 276 14.13 13.65 -6.87
CA LEU A 276 12.87 12.90 -6.82
C LEU A 276 11.66 13.84 -6.84
N ARG A 277 11.69 14.93 -6.08
CA ARG A 277 10.67 15.97 -6.16
C ARG A 277 10.52 16.54 -7.57
N GLY A 278 11.64 16.71 -8.28
CA GLY A 278 11.63 17.11 -9.69
C GLY A 278 11.02 16.04 -10.61
N VAL A 279 11.20 14.75 -10.30
CA VAL A 279 10.57 13.64 -11.02
C VAL A 279 9.06 13.72 -10.87
N PHE A 280 8.52 13.82 -9.66
CA PHE A 280 7.08 13.90 -9.40
C PHE A 280 6.45 15.13 -10.04
N ARG A 281 7.08 16.31 -9.94
CA ARG A 281 6.59 17.51 -10.61
C ARG A 281 6.45 17.37 -12.13
N ARG A 282 7.30 16.57 -12.77
CA ARG A 282 7.22 16.27 -14.22
C ARG A 282 6.29 15.11 -14.54
N ASN A 283 6.01 14.25 -13.55
CA ASN A 283 5.16 13.07 -13.72
C ASN A 283 3.66 13.40 -13.51
N ARG A 284 3.30 14.67 -13.35
CA ARG A 284 1.92 15.09 -13.08
C ARG A 284 0.95 14.57 -14.12
N LEU A 285 -0.09 13.94 -13.64
CA LEU A 285 -1.28 13.52 -14.35
C LEU A 285 -2.48 14.34 -13.86
N PRO A 286 -3.63 14.33 -14.55
CA PRO A 286 -4.85 14.97 -14.03
C PRO A 286 -5.46 14.25 -12.83
N VAL A 287 -4.74 13.27 -12.25
CA VAL A 287 -5.11 12.47 -11.08
C VAL A 287 -3.86 12.26 -10.21
N ASP A 288 -4.02 12.12 -8.90
CA ASP A 288 -2.88 11.87 -8.00
C ASP A 288 -2.38 10.44 -8.08
N GLY A 289 -3.28 9.49 -8.34
CA GLY A 289 -2.87 8.11 -8.52
C GLY A 289 -3.95 7.26 -9.18
N PHE A 290 -3.51 6.12 -9.65
CA PHE A 290 -4.41 5.10 -10.19
C PHE A 290 -3.78 3.72 -10.14
N VAL A 291 -4.64 2.71 -10.07
CA VAL A 291 -4.33 1.33 -10.41
C VAL A 291 -5.43 0.80 -11.34
N VAL A 292 -5.02 0.22 -12.46
CA VAL A 292 -5.89 -0.38 -13.46
C VAL A 292 -5.41 -1.80 -13.73
N VAL A 293 -6.32 -2.75 -13.66
CA VAL A 293 -6.04 -4.17 -13.89
C VAL A 293 -6.82 -4.62 -15.10
N HIS A 294 -6.13 -5.20 -16.08
CA HIS A 294 -6.73 -5.90 -17.20
C HIS A 294 -6.46 -7.39 -17.07
N VAL A 295 -7.51 -8.17 -16.88
CA VAL A 295 -7.47 -9.62 -16.92
C VAL A 295 -7.97 -10.09 -18.28
N LEU A 296 -7.15 -10.85 -18.99
CA LEU A 296 -7.46 -11.38 -20.32
C LEU A 296 -7.55 -12.90 -20.23
N GLY A 297 -8.51 -13.48 -20.93
CA GLY A 297 -8.77 -14.92 -20.91
C GLY A 297 -9.83 -15.34 -21.91
N ARG A 298 -10.49 -16.44 -21.63
CA ARG A 298 -11.57 -16.99 -22.46
C ARG A 298 -12.80 -17.27 -21.62
N SER A 299 -13.97 -17.05 -22.20
CA SER A 299 -15.27 -17.40 -21.67
C SER A 299 -16.16 -17.88 -22.82
N GLU A 300 -16.81 -19.03 -22.67
CA GLU A 300 -17.66 -19.66 -23.69
C GLU A 300 -16.96 -19.82 -25.06
N GLY A 301 -15.68 -20.17 -25.05
CA GLY A 301 -14.88 -20.32 -26.25
C GLY A 301 -14.43 -19.01 -26.93
N ARG A 302 -14.87 -17.83 -26.46
CA ARG A 302 -14.53 -16.51 -26.98
C ARG A 302 -13.46 -15.82 -26.13
N SER A 303 -12.74 -14.88 -26.72
CA SER A 303 -11.84 -14.00 -25.95
C SER A 303 -12.66 -13.14 -24.99
N ALA A 304 -12.18 -13.01 -23.76
CA ALA A 304 -12.85 -12.25 -22.71
C ALA A 304 -11.86 -11.31 -21.99
N ALA A 305 -12.36 -10.16 -21.57
CA ALA A 305 -11.59 -9.19 -20.81
C ALA A 305 -12.38 -8.69 -19.58
N LEU A 306 -11.73 -8.71 -18.40
CA LEU A 306 -12.21 -8.02 -17.23
C LEU A 306 -11.27 -6.85 -16.93
N ARG A 307 -11.84 -5.67 -16.71
CA ARG A 307 -11.08 -4.48 -16.32
C ARG A 307 -11.58 -3.97 -14.99
N ALA A 308 -10.69 -3.87 -14.02
CA ALA A 308 -10.95 -3.25 -12.73
C ALA A 308 -10.06 -2.02 -12.56
N ARG A 309 -10.60 -0.93 -12.01
CA ARG A 309 -9.81 0.30 -11.83
C ARG A 309 -10.23 1.07 -10.58
N ILE A 310 -9.22 1.67 -9.96
CA ILE A 310 -9.37 2.71 -8.95
C ILE A 310 -8.55 3.90 -9.43
N VAL A 311 -9.18 5.07 -9.45
CA VAL A 311 -8.54 6.34 -9.83
C VAL A 311 -8.95 7.35 -8.78
N PHE A 312 -8.01 8.10 -8.25
CA PHE A 312 -8.29 9.11 -7.25
C PHE A 312 -7.74 10.47 -7.66
N GLU A 313 -8.55 11.48 -7.39
CA GLU A 313 -8.31 12.86 -7.78
C GLU A 313 -7.20 13.51 -6.95
N ALA A 314 -6.80 14.71 -7.35
CA ALA A 314 -5.78 15.50 -6.68
C ALA A 314 -6.13 15.78 -5.20
N GLY A 315 -5.15 15.64 -4.32
CA GLY A 315 -5.30 15.80 -2.87
C GLY A 315 -5.79 14.54 -2.13
N HIS A 316 -6.04 13.42 -2.83
CA HIS A 316 -6.58 12.19 -2.24
C HIS A 316 -5.55 11.09 -1.94
N ASP A 317 -4.29 11.33 -2.19
CA ASP A 317 -3.18 10.41 -1.96
C ASP A 317 -3.10 9.94 -0.47
N TYR A 318 -2.98 10.90 0.45
CA TYR A 318 -2.98 10.57 1.89
C TYR A 318 -4.34 10.09 2.41
N TRP A 319 -5.44 10.54 1.79
CA TRP A 319 -6.77 10.04 2.09
C TRP A 319 -6.88 8.55 1.78
N MET A 320 -6.42 8.11 0.60
CA MET A 320 -6.46 6.71 0.22
C MET A 320 -5.66 5.84 1.19
N ASN A 321 -4.44 6.25 1.55
CA ASN A 321 -3.65 5.55 2.56
C ASN A 321 -4.39 5.43 3.89
N GLY A 322 -4.93 6.53 4.40
CA GLY A 322 -5.63 6.57 5.68
C GLY A 322 -6.90 5.72 5.70
N VAL A 323 -7.68 5.73 4.61
CA VAL A 323 -8.92 4.93 4.49
C VAL A 323 -8.60 3.44 4.48
N VAL A 324 -7.59 3.01 3.72
CA VAL A 324 -7.17 1.60 3.66
C VAL A 324 -6.70 1.13 5.04
N MET A 325 -5.84 1.90 5.70
CA MET A 325 -5.34 1.58 7.04
C MET A 325 -6.45 1.51 8.09
N ALA A 326 -7.35 2.50 8.12
CA ALA A 326 -8.46 2.54 9.08
C ALA A 326 -9.43 1.38 8.86
N THR A 327 -9.75 1.07 7.60
CA THR A 327 -10.61 -0.06 7.24
C THR A 327 -9.97 -1.38 7.66
N THR A 328 -8.69 -1.57 7.37
CA THR A 328 -7.93 -2.76 7.77
C THR A 328 -7.88 -2.90 9.30
N ALA A 329 -7.53 -1.83 10.02
CA ALA A 329 -7.48 -1.85 11.48
C ALA A 329 -8.86 -2.18 12.11
N ARG A 330 -9.94 -1.66 11.54
CA ARG A 330 -11.31 -1.98 11.97
C ARG A 330 -11.66 -3.45 11.71
N MET A 331 -11.29 -4.03 10.57
CA MET A 331 -11.49 -5.45 10.28
C MET A 331 -10.70 -6.33 11.24
N VAL A 332 -9.45 -5.99 11.52
CA VAL A 332 -8.60 -6.65 12.52
C VAL A 332 -9.26 -6.62 13.89
N SER A 333 -9.70 -5.44 14.36
CA SER A 333 -10.40 -5.27 15.64
C SER A 333 -11.67 -6.10 15.76
N ALA A 334 -12.38 -6.28 14.65
CA ALA A 334 -13.60 -7.07 14.61
C ALA A 334 -13.37 -8.60 14.50
N GLY A 335 -12.12 -9.04 14.36
CA GLY A 335 -11.74 -10.43 14.11
C GLY A 335 -12.35 -10.98 12.80
N LYS A 336 -12.60 -10.13 11.82
CA LYS A 336 -13.31 -10.48 10.59
C LYS A 336 -12.40 -10.58 9.40
N GLY A 337 -12.18 -11.80 8.90
CA GLY A 337 -11.53 -12.05 7.61
C GLY A 337 -10.08 -11.56 7.51
N VAL A 338 -9.38 -11.49 8.64
CA VAL A 338 -7.96 -11.12 8.68
C VAL A 338 -7.18 -12.27 9.30
N GLN A 339 -6.13 -12.72 8.63
CA GLN A 339 -5.26 -13.80 9.11
C GLN A 339 -4.41 -13.33 10.28
N ALA A 340 -4.21 -14.21 11.27
CA ALA A 340 -3.22 -14.02 12.32
C ALA A 340 -1.81 -14.32 11.79
N GLY A 341 -0.80 -13.66 12.39
CA GLY A 341 0.59 -13.72 11.93
C GLY A 341 1.01 -12.46 11.19
N VAL A 342 2.10 -12.53 10.43
CA VAL A 342 2.73 -11.40 9.72
C VAL A 342 2.51 -11.53 8.21
N HIS A 343 1.73 -10.63 7.64
CA HIS A 343 1.29 -10.72 6.25
C HIS A 343 1.30 -9.34 5.57
N PHE A 344 1.48 -9.31 4.24
CA PHE A 344 1.08 -8.16 3.45
C PHE A 344 -0.44 -8.05 3.36
N LEU A 345 -0.95 -6.86 3.06
CA LEU A 345 -2.39 -6.63 2.98
C LEU A 345 -3.11 -7.66 2.10
N SER A 346 -2.60 -7.93 0.90
CA SER A 346 -3.21 -8.86 -0.07
C SER A 346 -3.19 -10.33 0.36
N GLU A 347 -2.35 -10.68 1.35
CA GLU A 347 -2.30 -12.01 1.96
C GLU A 347 -3.19 -12.08 3.20
N ALA A 348 -3.18 -10.98 4.00
CA ALA A 348 -3.84 -10.93 5.30
C ALA A 348 -5.35 -10.97 5.23
N VAL A 349 -5.95 -10.40 4.18
CA VAL A 349 -7.39 -10.15 4.11
C VAL A 349 -8.04 -10.82 2.91
N ASP A 350 -9.32 -11.18 3.04
CA ASP A 350 -10.14 -11.51 1.88
C ASP A 350 -10.33 -10.27 0.99
N PRO A 351 -9.82 -10.29 -0.26
CA PRO A 351 -9.88 -9.13 -1.15
C PRO A 351 -11.30 -8.66 -1.46
N MET A 352 -12.26 -9.61 -1.50
CA MET A 352 -13.66 -9.28 -1.77
C MET A 352 -14.28 -8.54 -0.59
N ALA A 353 -14.00 -8.98 0.63
CA ALA A 353 -14.48 -8.36 1.86
C ALA A 353 -13.89 -6.98 2.05
N LEU A 354 -12.56 -6.83 1.90
CA LEU A 354 -11.91 -5.51 2.06
C LEU A 354 -12.37 -4.52 0.99
N MET A 355 -12.47 -4.92 -0.28
CA MET A 355 -12.98 -4.04 -1.34
C MET A 355 -14.43 -3.60 -1.10
N ALA A 356 -15.27 -4.47 -0.53
CA ALA A 356 -16.64 -4.11 -0.12
C ALA A 356 -16.64 -3.05 0.98
N GLU A 357 -15.77 -3.17 1.99
CA GLU A 357 -15.63 -2.20 3.08
C GLU A 357 -15.04 -0.87 2.58
N LEU A 358 -14.05 -0.91 1.69
CA LEU A 358 -13.47 0.30 1.08
C LEU A 358 -14.50 1.08 0.25
N ARG A 359 -15.38 0.40 -0.49
CA ARG A 359 -16.50 1.06 -1.20
C ARG A 359 -17.44 1.78 -0.23
N LYS A 360 -17.77 1.18 0.94
CA LYS A 360 -18.55 1.85 1.99
C LYS A 360 -17.83 3.07 2.56
N ALA A 361 -16.50 3.06 2.57
CA ALA A 361 -15.67 4.18 2.98
C ALA A 361 -15.50 5.26 1.88
N GLY A 362 -16.09 5.08 0.70
CA GLY A 362 -16.08 6.06 -0.37
C GLY A 362 -15.05 5.79 -1.48
N VAL A 363 -14.30 4.69 -1.42
CA VAL A 363 -13.38 4.33 -2.51
C VAL A 363 -14.16 3.92 -3.74
N GLN A 364 -13.97 4.65 -4.83
CA GLN A 364 -14.63 4.40 -6.11
C GLN A 364 -13.82 3.37 -6.91
N GLN A 365 -14.41 2.19 -7.08
CA GLN A 365 -13.93 1.16 -7.98
C GLN A 365 -14.90 1.02 -9.15
N THR A 366 -14.38 0.92 -10.35
CA THR A 366 -15.16 0.53 -11.53
C THR A 366 -14.68 -0.81 -12.05
N GLU A 367 -15.62 -1.65 -12.50
CA GLU A 367 -15.33 -2.95 -13.09
C GLU A 367 -16.19 -3.13 -14.34
N THR A 368 -15.59 -3.65 -15.40
CA THR A 368 -16.28 -4.02 -16.64
C THR A 368 -15.84 -5.41 -17.06
N PHE A 369 -16.78 -6.18 -17.61
CA PHE A 369 -16.52 -7.48 -18.23
C PHE A 369 -17.05 -7.45 -19.66
N GLU A 370 -16.23 -7.84 -20.62
CA GLU A 370 -16.53 -7.80 -22.04
C GLU A 370 -16.14 -9.13 -22.69
N LEU A 371 -17.02 -9.68 -23.54
CA LEU A 371 -16.67 -10.70 -24.51
C LEU A 371 -16.20 -9.98 -25.77
N CYS A 372 -14.97 -10.24 -26.20
CA CYS A 372 -14.42 -9.65 -27.41
C CYS A 372 -14.99 -10.40 -28.62
N GLU A 373 -15.50 -9.67 -29.58
CA GLU A 373 -15.82 -10.21 -30.91
C GLU A 373 -14.51 -10.69 -31.54
N GLY A 374 -14.52 -11.92 -32.10
CA GLY A 374 -13.37 -12.58 -32.67
C GLY A 374 -12.88 -11.97 -33.97
#